data_0dc4af3833a513621877d5acfbba6f2c
#
_entry.id   0dc4af3833a513621877d5acfbba6f2c
#
_cell.length_a   1.000
_cell.length_b   1.000
_cell.length_c   1.000
_cell.angle_alpha   90.00
_cell.angle_beta   90.00
_cell.angle_gamma   90.00
#
_symmetry.space_group_name_H-M   'P 1'
#
loop_
_entity.id
_entity.type
_entity.pdbx_description
1 polymer ?
#
loop_
_entity_poly.entity_id
_entity_poly.type
_entity_poly.pdbx_seq_one_letter_code
_entity_poly.pdbx_strand_id
1 'polypeptide(L)'
;LGDVYKRQLSFLGELKRKTDDIISMRKCNNILKNKNFRDILSKINSAEKDRIYCNHGIDHLLDVARSAYILNLEKGLNIPKEIIYGTALLHDIGRYEQYKNGINHHKAGGEIAKKILCECGFASDEIEYMVEAVRAHREIPEKAETLGDIIAIADKRTRLCMMCNAIDTCKWSENEKNADIVL
;
A
#
# COMPACT_ATOMS: atom_id res chain seq x y z
N LEU A 1 16.14 -47.10 -5.97
CA LEU A 1 16.59 -45.74 -6.39
C LEU A 1 15.46 -44.93 -7.02
N GLY A 2 14.54 -45.56 -7.80
CA GLY A 2 13.45 -44.84 -8.48
C GLY A 2 12.37 -44.23 -7.56
N ASP A 3 12.01 -44.91 -6.46
CA ASP A 3 10.94 -44.46 -5.58
C ASP A 3 11.37 -43.33 -4.64
N VAL A 4 12.63 -43.29 -4.22
CA VAL A 4 13.18 -42.21 -3.42
C VAL A 4 13.25 -40.93 -4.26
N TYR A 5 13.69 -41.03 -5.52
CA TYR A 5 13.78 -39.93 -6.44
C TYR A 5 12.39 -39.36 -6.80
N LYS A 6 11.40 -40.22 -7.02
CA LYS A 6 10.01 -39.81 -7.27
C LYS A 6 9.40 -39.09 -6.07
N ARG A 7 9.66 -39.55 -4.84
CA ARG A 7 9.22 -38.87 -3.61
C ARG A 7 9.87 -37.48 -3.45
N GLN A 8 11.18 -37.40 -3.74
CA GLN A 8 11.87 -36.09 -3.69
C GLN A 8 11.31 -35.10 -4.73
N LEU A 9 11.03 -35.54 -5.96
CA LEU A 9 10.44 -34.70 -7.00
C LEU A 9 9.00 -34.26 -6.65
N SER A 10 8.20 -35.16 -6.05
CA SER A 10 6.86 -34.84 -5.56
C SER A 10 6.91 -33.81 -4.43
N PHE A 11 7.81 -33.98 -3.47
CA PHE A 11 8.01 -33.05 -2.36
C PHE A 11 8.50 -31.67 -2.85
N LEU A 12 9.45 -31.62 -3.77
CA LEU A 12 9.92 -30.38 -4.40
C LEU A 12 8.80 -29.69 -5.22
N GLY A 13 7.96 -30.46 -5.90
CA GLY A 13 6.79 -29.93 -6.63
C GLY A 13 5.71 -29.39 -5.69
N GLU A 14 5.55 -29.98 -4.52
CA GLU A 14 4.62 -29.52 -3.47
C GLU A 14 5.14 -28.27 -2.74
N LEU A 15 6.45 -28.22 -2.46
CA LEU A 15 7.13 -27.03 -1.95
C LEU A 15 7.06 -25.88 -2.94
N LYS A 16 7.28 -26.13 -4.23
CA LYS A 16 7.20 -25.11 -5.27
C LYS A 16 5.77 -24.55 -5.39
N ARG A 17 4.75 -25.41 -5.38
CA ARG A 17 3.33 -24.96 -5.36
C ARG A 17 3.01 -24.12 -4.13
N LYS A 18 3.43 -24.56 -2.92
CA LYS A 18 3.23 -23.78 -1.71
C LYS A 18 3.95 -22.43 -1.73
N THR A 19 5.18 -22.37 -2.29
CA THR A 19 5.90 -21.10 -2.48
C THR A 19 5.23 -20.20 -3.53
N ASP A 20 4.73 -20.77 -4.63
CA ASP A 20 4.02 -20.00 -5.65
C ASP A 20 2.69 -19.44 -5.10
N ASP A 21 1.98 -20.17 -4.25
CA ASP A 21 0.77 -19.69 -3.56
C ASP A 21 1.08 -18.62 -2.50
N ILE A 22 2.18 -18.76 -1.75
CA ILE A 22 2.64 -17.78 -0.75
C ILE A 22 3.12 -16.48 -1.45
N ILE A 23 3.69 -16.60 -2.65
CA ILE A 23 4.20 -15.47 -3.44
C ILE A 23 3.12 -14.87 -4.35
N SER A 24 2.01 -15.58 -4.56
CA SER A 24 0.95 -15.11 -5.45
C SER A 24 0.23 -13.88 -4.89
N MET A 25 0.52 -12.73 -5.49
CA MET A 25 -0.14 -11.45 -5.24
C MET A 25 -1.21 -11.18 -6.31
N ARG A 26 -2.07 -12.18 -6.58
CA ARG A 26 -2.98 -12.18 -7.74
C ARG A 26 -3.94 -10.99 -7.73
N LYS A 27 -4.59 -10.73 -6.61
CA LYS A 27 -5.56 -9.63 -6.47
C LYS A 27 -4.85 -8.27 -6.56
N CYS A 28 -3.67 -8.11 -5.95
CA CYS A 28 -2.86 -6.90 -6.08
C CYS A 28 -2.37 -6.69 -7.52
N ASN A 29 -1.96 -7.75 -8.22
CA ASN A 29 -1.61 -7.68 -9.63
C ASN A 29 -2.82 -7.29 -10.51
N ASN A 30 -4.04 -7.68 -10.12
CA ASN A 30 -5.26 -7.22 -10.77
C ASN A 30 -5.49 -5.72 -10.54
N ILE A 31 -5.19 -5.18 -9.34
CA ILE A 31 -5.23 -3.71 -9.10
C ILE A 31 -4.29 -2.99 -10.05
N LEU A 32 -3.03 -3.43 -10.19
CA LEU A 32 -2.05 -2.82 -11.09
C LEU A 32 -2.45 -2.88 -12.58
N LYS A 33 -3.28 -3.85 -12.97
CA LYS A 33 -3.83 -4.00 -14.32
C LYS A 33 -5.18 -3.31 -14.50
N ASN A 34 -5.85 -2.94 -13.41
CA ASN A 34 -7.17 -2.33 -13.44
C ASN A 34 -7.13 -0.97 -14.15
N LYS A 35 -8.02 -0.77 -15.12
CA LYS A 35 -8.06 0.45 -15.92
C LYS A 35 -8.36 1.69 -15.07
N ASN A 36 -9.33 1.60 -14.16
CA ASN A 36 -9.71 2.72 -13.31
C ASN A 36 -8.54 3.15 -12.40
N PHE A 37 -7.83 2.19 -11.80
CA PHE A 37 -6.64 2.45 -11.00
C PHE A 37 -5.57 3.19 -11.82
N ARG A 38 -5.23 2.67 -12.99
CA ARG A 38 -4.19 3.25 -13.86
C ARG A 38 -4.54 4.65 -14.36
N ASP A 39 -5.79 4.86 -14.75
CA ASP A 39 -6.27 6.16 -15.23
C ASP A 39 -6.23 7.21 -14.11
N ILE A 40 -6.62 6.85 -12.88
CA ILE A 40 -6.57 7.77 -11.74
C ILE A 40 -5.13 8.05 -11.33
N LEU A 41 -4.28 7.03 -11.22
CA LEU A 41 -2.86 7.19 -10.88
C LEU A 41 -2.14 8.09 -11.90
N SER A 42 -2.43 7.92 -13.21
CA SER A 42 -1.90 8.79 -14.26
C SER A 42 -2.33 10.25 -14.06
N LYS A 43 -3.57 10.50 -13.64
CA LYS A 43 -4.08 11.85 -13.36
C LYS A 43 -3.42 12.44 -12.11
N ILE A 44 -3.18 11.65 -11.06
CA ILE A 44 -2.43 12.08 -9.87
C ILE A 44 -1.02 12.49 -10.29
N ASN A 45 -0.29 11.63 -11.00
CA ASN A 45 1.07 11.92 -11.48
C ASN A 45 1.12 13.19 -12.35
N SER A 46 0.10 13.40 -13.20
CA SER A 46 0.02 14.60 -14.03
C SER A 46 -0.24 15.87 -13.20
N ALA A 47 -1.08 15.79 -12.17
CA ALA A 47 -1.35 16.91 -11.27
C ALA A 47 -0.14 17.25 -10.37
N GLU A 48 0.74 16.28 -10.14
CA GLU A 48 1.93 16.43 -9.31
C GLU A 48 3.22 16.64 -10.10
N LYS A 49 3.15 16.79 -11.43
CA LYS A 49 4.32 16.88 -12.32
C LYS A 49 5.32 17.96 -11.89
N ASP A 50 4.81 19.12 -11.48
CA ASP A 50 5.63 20.27 -11.09
C ASP A 50 5.72 20.44 -9.55
N ARG A 51 5.29 19.39 -8.81
CA ARG A 51 5.30 19.38 -7.35
C ARG A 51 6.72 19.14 -6.85
N ILE A 52 7.24 20.07 -6.04
CA ILE A 52 8.58 19.97 -5.42
C ILE A 52 8.58 19.13 -4.13
N TYR A 53 7.42 18.84 -3.56
CA TYR A 53 7.28 18.02 -2.35
C TYR A 53 6.99 16.55 -2.69
N CYS A 54 6.69 15.76 -1.66
CA CYS A 54 6.41 14.34 -1.79
C CYS A 54 5.32 14.03 -2.83
N ASN A 55 5.60 13.13 -3.76
CA ASN A 55 4.69 12.67 -4.79
C ASN A 55 4.00 11.36 -4.34
N HIS A 56 2.86 11.04 -4.99
CA HIS A 56 2.01 9.88 -4.66
C HIS A 56 1.93 8.89 -5.83
N GLY A 57 3.07 8.74 -6.54
CA GLY A 57 3.22 7.78 -7.64
C GLY A 57 3.37 6.34 -7.15
N ILE A 58 3.50 5.43 -8.11
CA ILE A 58 3.56 3.98 -7.83
C ILE A 58 4.72 3.58 -6.91
N ASP A 59 5.86 4.26 -6.99
CA ASP A 59 7.01 3.97 -6.15
C ASP A 59 6.67 4.19 -4.68
N HIS A 60 6.05 5.35 -4.35
CA HIS A 60 5.56 5.61 -3.02
C HIS A 60 4.54 4.57 -2.53
N LEU A 61 3.55 4.24 -3.35
CA LEU A 61 2.52 3.25 -2.99
C LEU A 61 3.14 1.88 -2.65
N LEU A 62 4.17 1.48 -3.40
CA LEU A 62 4.89 0.23 -3.16
C LEU A 62 5.82 0.31 -1.94
N ASP A 63 6.43 1.46 -1.66
CA ASP A 63 7.24 1.64 -0.46
C ASP A 63 6.39 1.60 0.80
N VAL A 64 5.21 2.23 0.77
CA VAL A 64 4.21 2.10 1.85
C VAL A 64 3.81 0.62 2.04
N ALA A 65 3.55 -0.11 0.95
CA ALA A 65 3.17 -1.53 1.04
C ALA A 65 4.27 -2.38 1.69
N ARG A 66 5.54 -2.18 1.30
CA ARG A 66 6.70 -2.90 1.85
C ARG A 66 6.90 -2.57 3.33
N SER A 67 6.90 -1.28 3.67
CA SER A 67 7.07 -0.81 5.05
C SER A 67 5.93 -1.28 5.95
N ALA A 68 4.67 -1.16 5.52
CA ALA A 68 3.53 -1.66 6.28
C ALA A 68 3.59 -3.19 6.48
N TYR A 69 4.08 -3.94 5.49
CA TYR A 69 4.26 -5.39 5.65
C TYR A 69 5.37 -5.74 6.63
N ILE A 70 6.49 -4.98 6.66
CA ILE A 70 7.54 -5.15 7.67
C ILE A 70 6.96 -4.88 9.06
N LEU A 71 6.25 -3.78 9.25
CA LEU A 71 5.59 -3.45 10.53
C LEU A 71 4.62 -4.55 10.98
N ASN A 72 3.82 -5.11 10.05
CA ASN A 72 2.94 -6.23 10.33
C ASN A 72 3.70 -7.45 10.88
N LEU A 73 4.85 -7.78 10.30
CA LEU A 73 5.68 -8.90 10.75
C LEU A 73 6.30 -8.62 12.13
N GLU A 74 6.86 -7.42 12.33
CA GLU A 74 7.51 -7.03 13.58
C GLU A 74 6.52 -6.93 14.75
N LYS A 75 5.27 -6.50 14.48
CA LYS A 75 4.21 -6.38 15.49
C LYS A 75 3.40 -7.67 15.67
N GLY A 76 3.61 -8.68 14.82
CA GLY A 76 2.88 -9.95 14.88
C GLY A 76 1.38 -9.81 14.62
N LEU A 77 0.95 -8.84 13.79
CA LEU A 77 -0.48 -8.57 13.55
C LEU A 77 -1.16 -9.65 12.70
N ASN A 78 -0.37 -10.46 11.97
CA ASN A 78 -0.84 -11.56 11.13
C ASN A 78 -1.84 -11.15 10.03
N ILE A 79 -1.80 -9.89 9.58
CA ILE A 79 -2.62 -9.41 8.48
C ILE A 79 -2.08 -10.01 7.17
N PRO A 80 -2.95 -10.58 6.30
CA PRO A 80 -2.52 -11.18 5.04
C PRO A 80 -1.78 -10.15 4.15
N LYS A 81 -0.67 -10.59 3.56
CA LYS A 81 0.18 -9.73 2.71
C LYS A 81 -0.60 -9.04 1.59
N GLU A 82 -1.52 -9.76 0.95
CA GLU A 82 -2.30 -9.25 -0.18
C GLU A 82 -3.29 -8.15 0.25
N ILE A 83 -3.80 -8.20 1.49
CA ILE A 83 -4.62 -7.16 2.10
C ILE A 83 -3.80 -5.89 2.32
N ILE A 84 -2.60 -6.01 2.90
CA ILE A 84 -1.72 -4.86 3.16
C ILE A 84 -1.33 -4.18 1.86
N TYR A 85 -0.85 -4.94 0.87
CA TYR A 85 -0.43 -4.39 -0.42
C TYR A 85 -1.60 -3.78 -1.19
N GLY A 86 -2.76 -4.43 -1.21
CA GLY A 86 -3.96 -3.90 -1.86
C GLY A 86 -4.40 -2.58 -1.24
N THR A 87 -4.39 -2.48 0.09
CA THR A 87 -4.72 -1.24 0.81
C THR A 87 -3.70 -0.14 0.52
N ALA A 88 -2.41 -0.45 0.59
CA ALA A 88 -1.35 0.51 0.30
C ALA A 88 -1.40 1.04 -1.13
N LEU A 89 -1.71 0.20 -2.13
CA LEU A 89 -1.90 0.65 -3.51
C LEU A 89 -3.06 1.64 -3.67
N LEU A 90 -4.04 1.62 -2.78
CA LEU A 90 -5.26 2.41 -2.88
C LEU A 90 -5.38 3.53 -1.84
N HIS A 91 -4.47 3.63 -0.85
CA HIS A 91 -4.64 4.56 0.27
C HIS A 91 -4.75 6.02 -0.19
N ASP A 92 -4.00 6.42 -1.19
CA ASP A 92 -3.97 7.78 -1.74
C ASP A 92 -4.75 7.97 -3.06
N ILE A 93 -5.53 6.96 -3.50
CA ILE A 93 -6.25 6.99 -4.79
C ILE A 93 -7.25 8.15 -4.89
N GLY A 94 -7.73 8.67 -3.78
CA GLY A 94 -8.63 9.82 -3.70
C GLY A 94 -7.97 11.18 -3.93
N ARG A 95 -6.64 11.27 -4.05
CA ARG A 95 -5.93 12.54 -4.20
C ARG A 95 -6.31 13.30 -5.46
N TYR A 96 -6.64 12.61 -6.55
CA TYR A 96 -7.12 13.29 -7.74
C TYR A 96 -8.40 14.10 -7.48
N GLU A 97 -9.35 13.55 -6.72
CA GLU A 97 -10.58 14.26 -6.34
C GLU A 97 -10.28 15.44 -5.42
N GLN A 98 -9.29 15.32 -4.57
CA GLN A 98 -8.83 16.45 -3.75
C GLN A 98 -8.24 17.57 -4.60
N TYR A 99 -7.39 17.26 -5.58
CA TYR A 99 -6.79 18.26 -6.46
C TYR A 99 -7.81 18.93 -7.39
N LYS A 100 -8.75 18.14 -7.91
CA LYS A 100 -9.73 18.62 -8.87
C LYS A 100 -10.92 19.34 -8.23
N ASN A 101 -11.46 18.78 -7.14
CA ASN A 101 -12.75 19.15 -6.59
C ASN A 101 -12.69 19.60 -5.13
N GLY A 102 -11.51 19.64 -4.50
CA GLY A 102 -11.34 19.95 -3.08
C GLY A 102 -11.92 18.92 -2.11
N ILE A 103 -12.35 17.76 -2.60
CA ILE A 103 -12.93 16.69 -1.77
C ILE A 103 -11.83 16.03 -0.98
N ASN A 104 -12.04 15.82 0.32
CA ASN A 104 -11.08 15.11 1.18
C ASN A 104 -10.73 13.74 0.58
N HIS A 105 -9.42 13.49 0.34
CA HIS A 105 -8.95 12.30 -0.37
C HIS A 105 -9.25 10.99 0.38
N HIS A 106 -9.30 10.97 1.71
CA HIS A 106 -9.65 9.78 2.47
C HIS A 106 -11.10 9.36 2.20
N LYS A 107 -12.02 10.34 2.15
CA LYS A 107 -13.43 10.09 1.86
C LYS A 107 -13.64 9.62 0.42
N ALA A 108 -13.10 10.36 -0.54
CA ALA A 108 -13.16 9.99 -1.95
C ALA A 108 -12.43 8.66 -2.23
N GLY A 109 -11.26 8.46 -1.60
CA GLY A 109 -10.45 7.26 -1.72
C GLY A 109 -11.18 5.99 -1.31
N GLY A 110 -11.95 6.02 -0.23
CA GLY A 110 -12.74 4.88 0.22
C GLY A 110 -13.75 4.39 -0.82
N GLU A 111 -14.47 5.30 -1.48
CA GLU A 111 -15.45 4.94 -2.52
C GLU A 111 -14.78 4.39 -3.79
N ILE A 112 -13.68 5.03 -4.21
CA ILE A 112 -12.90 4.57 -5.36
C ILE A 112 -12.26 3.21 -5.10
N ALA A 113 -11.65 3.03 -3.92
CA ALA A 113 -11.04 1.78 -3.49
C ALA A 113 -12.04 0.64 -3.48
N LYS A 114 -13.24 0.84 -2.91
CA LYS A 114 -14.30 -0.17 -2.87
C LYS A 114 -14.61 -0.73 -4.26
N LYS A 115 -14.77 0.14 -5.25
CA LYS A 115 -15.05 -0.27 -6.63
C LYS A 115 -13.90 -1.08 -7.23
N ILE A 116 -12.66 -0.60 -7.10
CA ILE A 116 -11.49 -1.27 -7.67
C ILE A 116 -11.26 -2.63 -7.01
N LEU A 117 -11.40 -2.73 -5.68
CA LEU A 117 -11.24 -3.99 -4.94
C LEU A 117 -12.26 -5.03 -5.37
N CYS A 118 -13.53 -4.64 -5.56
CA CYS A 118 -14.58 -5.51 -6.07
C CYS A 118 -14.23 -6.04 -7.48
N GLU A 119 -13.79 -5.17 -8.39
CA GLU A 119 -13.36 -5.55 -9.74
C GLU A 119 -12.13 -6.47 -9.75
N CYS A 120 -11.30 -6.42 -8.70
CA CYS A 120 -10.07 -7.20 -8.56
C CYS A 120 -10.24 -8.56 -7.85
N GLY A 121 -11.45 -8.89 -7.37
CA GLY A 121 -11.79 -10.19 -6.80
C GLY A 121 -11.48 -10.33 -5.31
N PHE A 122 -11.49 -9.23 -4.55
CA PHE A 122 -11.49 -9.28 -3.09
C PHE A 122 -12.88 -9.66 -2.57
N ALA A 123 -12.95 -10.38 -1.44
CA ALA A 123 -14.19 -10.74 -0.80
C ALA A 123 -14.83 -9.52 -0.08
N SER A 124 -16.13 -9.57 0.20
CA SER A 124 -16.83 -8.41 0.76
C SER A 124 -16.29 -7.96 2.11
N ASP A 125 -15.95 -8.89 2.99
CA ASP A 125 -15.32 -8.64 4.29
C ASP A 125 -13.91 -8.04 4.16
N GLU A 126 -13.10 -8.55 3.23
CA GLU A 126 -11.80 -7.98 2.88
C GLU A 126 -11.95 -6.53 2.39
N ILE A 127 -12.92 -6.26 1.51
CA ILE A 127 -13.17 -4.93 0.96
C ILE A 127 -13.57 -3.96 2.07
N GLU A 128 -14.48 -4.32 2.96
CA GLU A 128 -14.90 -3.47 4.08
C GLU A 128 -13.69 -3.11 4.97
N TYR A 129 -12.90 -4.10 5.37
CA TYR A 129 -11.71 -3.92 6.18
C TYR A 129 -10.66 -3.01 5.51
N MET A 130 -10.39 -3.21 4.22
CA MET A 130 -9.44 -2.40 3.46
C MET A 130 -9.93 -0.97 3.25
N VAL A 131 -11.21 -0.78 2.95
CA VAL A 131 -11.82 0.56 2.76
C VAL A 131 -11.81 1.35 4.06
N GLU A 132 -12.05 0.71 5.20
CA GLU A 132 -11.93 1.34 6.51
C GLU A 132 -10.50 1.85 6.74
N ALA A 133 -9.49 1.03 6.47
CA ALA A 133 -8.10 1.41 6.57
C ALA A 133 -7.73 2.57 5.62
N VAL A 134 -8.23 2.57 4.37
CA VAL A 134 -8.06 3.69 3.42
C VAL A 134 -8.66 4.98 3.98
N ARG A 135 -9.77 4.93 4.69
CA ARG A 135 -10.40 6.12 5.30
C ARG A 135 -9.67 6.59 6.56
N ALA A 136 -9.05 5.68 7.32
CA ALA A 136 -8.47 5.95 8.62
C ALA A 136 -7.00 6.44 8.57
N HIS A 137 -6.24 6.26 7.48
CA HIS A 137 -4.78 6.46 7.43
C HIS A 137 -4.28 7.91 7.60
N ARG A 138 -5.17 8.86 7.92
CA ARG A 138 -4.80 10.28 8.06
C ARG A 138 -3.92 10.58 9.25
N GLU A 139 -4.24 9.99 10.40
CA GLU A 139 -3.59 10.29 11.67
C GLU A 139 -2.61 9.17 12.02
N ILE A 140 -1.42 9.56 12.48
CA ILE A 140 -0.43 8.58 12.94
C ILE A 140 -0.86 8.14 14.33
N PRO A 141 -1.14 6.86 14.54
CA PRO A 141 -1.50 6.34 15.85
C PRO A 141 -0.27 6.24 16.76
N GLU A 142 -0.47 6.22 18.07
CA GLU A 142 0.59 5.95 19.04
C GLU A 142 1.10 4.50 18.94
N LYS A 143 0.26 3.58 18.52
CA LYS A 143 0.56 2.15 18.37
C LYS A 143 0.06 1.60 17.05
N ALA A 144 0.79 0.65 16.51
CA ALA A 144 0.41 -0.09 15.32
C ALA A 144 -0.36 -1.36 15.73
N GLU A 145 -1.68 -1.33 15.71
CA GLU A 145 -2.56 -2.44 16.11
C GLU A 145 -3.51 -2.88 14.99
N THR A 146 -3.75 -2.03 14.01
CA THR A 146 -4.68 -2.29 12.90
C THR A 146 -4.03 -2.12 11.53
N LEU A 147 -4.73 -2.53 10.48
CA LEU A 147 -4.33 -2.28 9.09
C LEU A 147 -4.20 -0.77 8.81
N GLY A 148 -5.16 0.04 9.28
CA GLY A 148 -5.12 1.50 9.14
C GLY A 148 -3.88 2.11 9.77
N ASP A 149 -3.51 1.63 10.97
CA ASP A 149 -2.35 2.13 11.70
C ASP A 149 -1.03 1.87 10.96
N ILE A 150 -0.82 0.64 10.50
CA ILE A 150 0.42 0.30 9.78
C ILE A 150 0.52 1.03 8.44
N ILE A 151 -0.60 1.29 7.75
CA ILE A 151 -0.62 2.11 6.54
C ILE A 151 -0.31 3.57 6.86
N ALA A 152 -0.91 4.16 7.90
CA ALA A 152 -0.67 5.54 8.31
C ALA A 152 0.79 5.78 8.73
N ILE A 153 1.37 4.86 9.51
CA ILE A 153 2.76 4.92 9.92
C ILE A 153 3.68 4.78 8.70
N ALA A 154 3.44 3.79 7.84
CA ALA A 154 4.25 3.54 6.66
C ALA A 154 4.21 4.72 5.67
N ASP A 155 3.04 5.32 5.40
CA ASP A 155 2.92 6.51 4.54
C ASP A 155 3.84 7.65 4.98
N LYS A 156 3.98 7.85 6.29
CA LYS A 156 4.86 8.91 6.82
C LYS A 156 6.33 8.51 6.82
N ARG A 157 6.64 7.29 7.25
CA ARG A 157 8.02 6.84 7.45
C ARG A 157 8.77 6.51 6.16
N THR A 158 8.05 6.24 5.06
CA THR A 158 8.68 6.01 3.74
C THR A 158 9.14 7.30 3.04
N ARG A 159 8.89 8.48 3.62
CA ARG A 159 9.33 9.76 3.03
C ARG A 159 10.82 9.99 3.31
N LEU A 160 11.61 10.17 2.24
CA LEU A 160 13.05 10.39 2.33
C LEU A 160 13.37 11.88 2.60
N CYS A 161 12.96 12.40 3.75
CA CYS A 161 13.13 13.83 4.08
C CYS A 161 14.60 14.22 4.12
N MET A 162 15.49 13.34 4.59
CA MET A 162 16.95 13.59 4.64
C MET A 162 17.58 13.82 3.25
N MET A 163 16.92 13.40 2.17
CA MET A 163 17.39 13.57 0.78
C MET A 163 16.48 14.51 -0.03
N CYS A 164 15.54 15.19 0.62
CA CYS A 164 14.56 16.04 -0.05
C CYS A 164 15.14 17.42 -0.36
N ASN A 165 15.16 17.80 -1.65
CA ASN A 165 15.63 19.13 -2.07
C ASN A 165 14.72 20.28 -1.62
N ALA A 166 13.48 19.98 -1.17
CA ALA A 166 12.50 20.96 -0.68
C ALA A 166 12.37 20.94 0.85
N ILE A 167 13.32 20.36 1.58
CA ILE A 167 13.24 20.16 3.04
C ILE A 167 13.06 21.49 3.79
N ASP A 168 13.76 22.54 3.38
CA ASP A 168 13.74 23.85 4.05
C ASP A 168 12.41 24.60 3.89
N THR A 169 11.66 24.30 2.83
CA THR A 169 10.35 24.93 2.53
C THR A 169 9.19 24.00 2.84
N CYS A 170 9.46 22.79 3.34
CA CYS A 170 8.44 21.81 3.69
C CYS A 170 7.63 22.27 4.90
N LYS A 171 6.29 22.13 4.80
CA LYS A 171 5.36 22.47 5.89
C LYS A 171 5.41 21.55 7.12
N TRP A 172 6.05 20.39 7.01
CA TRP A 172 6.24 19.49 8.14
C TRP A 172 7.23 20.10 9.13
N SER A 173 6.91 19.99 10.41
CA SER A 173 7.85 20.36 11.49
C SER A 173 9.07 19.44 11.49
N GLU A 174 10.13 19.84 12.17
CA GLU A 174 11.35 19.04 12.28
C GLU A 174 11.09 17.66 12.90
N ASN A 175 10.12 17.56 13.82
CA ASN A 175 9.74 16.29 14.44
C ASN A 175 8.90 15.37 13.51
N GLU A 176 8.31 15.91 12.46
CA GLU A 176 7.55 15.13 11.47
C GLU A 176 8.43 14.67 10.30
N LYS A 177 9.56 15.34 10.09
CA LYS A 177 10.51 14.99 9.03
C LYS A 177 11.33 13.74 9.42
N ASN A 178 11.50 12.83 8.48
CA ASN A 178 12.37 11.67 8.69
C ASN A 178 13.83 12.09 8.48
N ALA A 179 14.53 12.41 9.56
CA ALA A 179 15.96 12.75 9.55
C ALA A 179 16.82 11.49 9.40
N ASP A 180 16.32 10.34 9.84
CA ASP A 180 17.00 9.05 9.85
C ASP A 180 16.15 7.99 9.15
N ILE A 181 16.72 6.80 8.93
CA ILE A 181 15.99 5.62 8.48
C ILE A 181 15.15 5.11 9.65
N VAL A 182 13.84 5.16 9.50
CA VAL A 182 12.88 4.68 10.50
C VAL A 182 11.88 3.72 9.84
N LEU A 183 11.49 2.70 10.58
CA LEU A 183 10.44 1.75 10.22
C LEU A 183 9.27 1.86 11.19
#